data_5d2b623fdbc8f5d734970e8d74b30b9b
#
_entry.id   5d2b623fdbc8f5d734970e8d74b30b9b
#
_cell.length_a   1.000
_cell.length_b   1.000
_cell.length_c   1.000
_cell.angle_alpha   90.00
_cell.angle_beta   90.00
_cell.angle_gamma   90.00
#
_symmetry.space_group_name_H-M   'P 1'
#
loop_
_entity.id
_entity.type
_entity.pdbx_description
1 polymer ?
#
loop_
_entity_poly.entity_id
_entity_poly.type
_entity_poly.pdbx_seq_one_letter_code
_entity_poly.pdbx_strand_id
1 'polypeptide(L)'
;VPATAEGDGTVPLEGWAYQRRLQRLAESGRYLHAEADLVEAFRPRRVLDAGCGTGRVAKELARRGIDVVGVDRSEAMLEVAQTDAPEVCFVHQDLAGPSLDAVVGLVDLVLLAGNVVLFLDPGTLEKVVANLATLLPSGGVLLAGFELGRSVSTDDYDRACRSARLELSMRWSTWERAPFDATSTYAVSVHRLQPSSSALDAASPTR
;
A
#
# COMPACT_ATOMS: atom_id res chain seq x y z
N VAL A 1 7.90 16.28 -2.10
CA VAL A 1 8.12 16.15 -0.66
C VAL A 1 6.88 15.47 -0.09
N PRO A 2 6.99 14.28 0.57
CA PRO A 2 5.85 13.62 1.15
C PRO A 2 5.12 14.56 2.12
N ALA A 3 3.81 14.39 2.26
CA ALA A 3 3.02 15.10 3.25
C ALA A 3 3.46 14.62 4.64
N THR A 4 4.51 15.23 5.19
CA THR A 4 4.92 14.98 6.56
C THR A 4 3.75 15.27 7.49
N ALA A 5 3.42 14.32 8.34
CA ALA A 5 2.59 14.55 9.49
C ALA A 5 3.38 15.45 10.45
N GLU A 6 3.36 16.76 10.25
CA GLU A 6 3.70 17.73 11.28
C GLU A 6 2.53 17.80 12.26
N GLY A 7 2.48 16.82 13.10
CA GLY A 7 1.82 16.84 14.38
C GLY A 7 2.86 16.41 15.40
N ASP A 8 2.87 17.01 16.54
CA ASP A 8 3.70 16.71 17.72
C ASP A 8 3.44 15.27 18.24
N GLY A 9 3.69 14.27 17.46
CA GLY A 9 3.86 12.87 17.90
C GLY A 9 2.70 12.16 18.58
N THR A 10 1.44 12.67 18.64
CA THR A 10 0.50 12.10 19.60
C THR A 10 -0.86 11.65 19.11
N VAL A 11 -1.41 12.07 17.99
CA VAL A 11 -2.65 11.45 17.46
C VAL A 11 -2.71 11.60 15.93
N PRO A 12 -2.95 10.51 15.16
CA PRO A 12 -3.27 10.64 13.74
C PRO A 12 -4.53 11.51 13.58
N LEU A 13 -4.49 12.48 12.67
CA LEU A 13 -5.71 13.22 12.30
C LEU A 13 -6.72 12.21 11.76
N GLU A 14 -7.86 12.07 12.41
CA GLU A 14 -8.87 11.09 12.02
C GLU A 14 -9.93 11.70 11.09
N GLY A 15 -10.40 10.89 10.17
CA GLY A 15 -11.57 11.13 9.35
C GLY A 15 -11.58 12.51 8.66
N TRP A 16 -12.59 13.31 8.96
CA TRP A 16 -12.80 14.61 8.30
C TRP A 16 -11.69 15.65 8.52
N ALA A 17 -10.94 15.57 9.63
CA ALA A 17 -9.81 16.47 9.87
C ALA A 17 -8.65 16.16 8.90
N TYR A 18 -8.38 14.90 8.65
CA TYR A 18 -7.40 14.46 7.65
C TYR A 18 -7.85 14.84 6.23
N GLN A 19 -9.12 14.61 5.90
CA GLN A 19 -9.70 14.98 4.61
C GLN A 19 -9.58 16.48 4.32
N ARG A 20 -9.92 17.36 5.31
CA ARG A 20 -9.75 18.81 5.16
C ARG A 20 -8.28 19.21 4.93
N ARG A 21 -7.33 18.50 5.52
CA ARG A 21 -5.90 18.72 5.26
C ARG A 21 -5.54 18.39 3.80
N LEU A 22 -6.01 17.27 3.28
CA LEU A 22 -5.79 16.89 1.88
C LEU A 22 -6.40 17.91 0.92
N GLN A 23 -7.62 18.39 1.20
CA GLN A 23 -8.27 19.41 0.39
C GLN A 23 -7.45 20.71 0.33
N ARG A 24 -6.95 21.19 1.47
CA ARG A 24 -6.07 22.37 1.50
C ARG A 24 -4.79 22.17 0.70
N LEU A 25 -4.20 20.98 0.72
CA LEU A 25 -3.03 20.67 -0.10
C LEU A 25 -3.36 20.69 -1.60
N ALA A 26 -4.51 20.15 -2.01
CA ALA A 26 -4.98 20.22 -3.39
C ALA A 26 -5.24 21.69 -3.83
N GLU A 27 -5.91 22.48 -2.99
CA GLU A 27 -6.18 23.91 -3.23
C GLU A 27 -4.88 24.74 -3.37
N SER A 28 -3.80 24.33 -2.68
CA SER A 28 -2.46 24.92 -2.85
C SER A 28 -1.76 24.55 -4.15
N GLY A 29 -2.41 23.79 -5.04
CA GLY A 29 -1.85 23.32 -6.31
C GLY A 29 -0.97 22.09 -6.19
N ARG A 30 -0.92 21.42 -5.02
CA ARG A 30 -0.14 20.20 -4.85
C ARG A 30 -0.81 19.04 -5.58
N TYR A 31 -0.04 18.32 -6.43
CA TYR A 31 -0.51 17.11 -7.06
C TYR A 31 -0.58 15.98 -6.05
N LEU A 32 -1.75 15.33 -5.94
CA LEU A 32 -2.03 14.32 -4.90
C LEU A 32 -2.26 12.90 -5.46
N HIS A 33 -1.93 12.64 -6.72
CA HIS A 33 -2.26 11.36 -7.39
C HIS A 33 -1.03 10.59 -7.88
N ALA A 34 0.19 10.95 -7.43
CA ALA A 34 1.43 10.30 -7.86
C ALA A 34 1.45 8.80 -7.52
N GLU A 35 0.82 8.40 -6.40
CA GLU A 35 0.64 6.99 -6.06
C GLU A 35 -0.25 6.26 -7.08
N ALA A 36 -1.37 6.88 -7.47
CA ALA A 36 -2.27 6.31 -8.47
C ALA A 36 -1.62 6.23 -9.85
N ASP A 37 -0.81 7.23 -10.24
CA ASP A 37 -0.04 7.21 -11.49
C ASP A 37 0.94 6.04 -11.53
N LEU A 38 1.63 5.79 -10.41
CA LEU A 38 2.56 4.68 -10.33
C LEU A 38 1.83 3.32 -10.35
N VAL A 39 0.72 3.18 -9.64
CA VAL A 39 -0.12 1.97 -9.67
C VAL A 39 -0.61 1.68 -11.09
N GLU A 40 -1.15 2.69 -11.79
CA GLU A 40 -1.65 2.55 -13.17
C GLU A 40 -0.55 2.10 -14.15
N ALA A 41 0.71 2.51 -13.93
CA ALA A 41 1.84 2.09 -14.76
C ALA A 41 2.10 0.57 -14.73
N PHE A 42 1.67 -0.13 -13.67
CA PHE A 42 1.70 -1.60 -13.58
C PHE A 42 0.52 -2.27 -14.31
N ARG A 43 -0.49 -1.51 -14.76
CA ARG A 43 -1.69 -1.98 -15.45
C ARG A 43 -2.44 -3.09 -14.68
N PRO A 44 -2.67 -2.95 -13.37
CA PRO A 44 -3.42 -3.94 -12.63
C PRO A 44 -4.90 -3.86 -13.04
N ARG A 45 -5.59 -5.00 -13.01
CA ARG A 45 -7.05 -5.05 -13.16
C ARG A 45 -7.73 -4.82 -11.82
N ARG A 46 -7.14 -5.36 -10.75
CA ARG A 46 -7.66 -5.28 -9.39
C ARG A 46 -6.56 -4.92 -8.40
N VAL A 47 -6.86 -3.97 -7.50
CA VAL A 47 -5.92 -3.43 -6.51
C VAL A 47 -6.52 -3.50 -5.11
N LEU A 48 -5.70 -3.84 -4.11
CA LEU A 48 -5.98 -3.60 -2.71
C LEU A 48 -5.24 -2.32 -2.27
N ASP A 49 -5.97 -1.30 -1.83
CA ASP A 49 -5.43 -0.15 -1.10
C ASP A 49 -5.45 -0.48 0.40
N ALA A 50 -4.33 -0.99 0.91
CA ALA A 50 -4.18 -1.49 2.28
C ALA A 50 -3.75 -0.36 3.23
N GLY A 51 -4.62 -0.02 4.19
CA GLY A 51 -4.51 1.19 5.00
C GLY A 51 -4.97 2.42 4.21
N CYS A 52 -6.14 2.31 3.57
CA CYS A 52 -6.62 3.31 2.59
C CYS A 52 -7.01 4.66 3.21
N GLY A 53 -7.16 4.75 4.55
CA GLY A 53 -7.60 5.95 5.24
C GLY A 53 -8.93 6.48 4.69
N THR A 54 -8.97 7.77 4.33
CA THR A 54 -10.16 8.41 3.71
C THR A 54 -10.37 8.07 2.23
N GLY A 55 -9.69 7.03 1.72
CA GLY A 55 -9.91 6.51 0.37
C GLY A 55 -9.35 7.38 -0.77
N ARG A 56 -8.43 8.31 -0.50
CA ARG A 56 -7.88 9.22 -1.52
C ARG A 56 -7.35 8.49 -2.76
N VAL A 57 -6.54 7.45 -2.57
CA VAL A 57 -5.93 6.70 -3.67
C VAL A 57 -6.95 5.75 -4.28
N ALA A 58 -7.72 5.02 -3.46
CA ALA A 58 -8.76 4.11 -3.91
C ALA A 58 -9.78 4.82 -4.82
N LYS A 59 -10.28 6.00 -4.42
CA LYS A 59 -11.18 6.84 -5.21
C LYS A 59 -10.59 7.22 -6.57
N GLU A 60 -9.33 7.65 -6.61
CA GLU A 60 -8.68 8.03 -7.87
C GLU A 60 -8.47 6.82 -8.78
N LEU A 61 -8.10 5.65 -8.23
CA LEU A 61 -7.97 4.41 -9.00
C LEU A 61 -9.31 3.97 -9.60
N ALA A 62 -10.39 4.02 -8.81
CA ALA A 62 -11.74 3.71 -9.29
C ALA A 62 -12.18 4.67 -10.42
N ARG A 63 -11.91 5.98 -10.27
CA ARG A 63 -12.17 6.98 -11.33
C ARG A 63 -11.42 6.68 -12.63
N ARG A 64 -10.26 6.00 -12.57
CA ARG A 64 -9.48 5.54 -13.72
C ARG A 64 -9.94 4.20 -14.27
N GLY A 65 -11.00 3.60 -13.71
CA GLY A 65 -11.57 2.32 -14.15
C GLY A 65 -10.83 1.09 -13.64
N ILE A 66 -10.02 1.22 -12.59
CA ILE A 66 -9.35 0.11 -11.93
C ILE A 66 -10.26 -0.41 -10.82
N ASP A 67 -10.50 -1.73 -10.79
CA ASP A 67 -11.22 -2.37 -9.67
C ASP A 67 -10.38 -2.27 -8.40
N VAL A 68 -10.92 -1.63 -7.34
CA VAL A 68 -10.19 -1.37 -6.11
C VAL A 68 -11.02 -1.71 -4.88
N VAL A 69 -10.36 -2.34 -3.91
CA VAL A 69 -10.88 -2.55 -2.55
C VAL A 69 -10.01 -1.76 -1.60
N GLY A 70 -10.61 -0.93 -0.74
CA GLY A 70 -9.91 -0.23 0.33
C GLY A 70 -10.08 -0.98 1.66
N VAL A 71 -9.01 -1.13 2.43
CA VAL A 71 -9.06 -1.71 3.78
C VAL A 71 -8.42 -0.75 4.76
N ASP A 72 -9.09 -0.45 5.87
CA ASP A 72 -8.52 0.33 6.97
C ASP A 72 -9.07 -0.16 8.32
N ARG A 73 -8.30 0.06 9.40
CA ARG A 73 -8.71 -0.27 10.77
C ARG A 73 -9.48 0.85 11.45
N SER A 74 -9.53 2.05 10.87
CA SER A 74 -10.23 3.21 11.42
C SER A 74 -11.60 3.36 10.79
N GLU A 75 -12.64 3.11 11.58
CA GLU A 75 -14.02 3.32 11.16
C GLU A 75 -14.29 4.79 10.77
N ALA A 76 -13.72 5.75 11.52
CA ALA A 76 -13.84 7.18 11.21
C ALA A 76 -13.22 7.58 9.88
N MET A 77 -12.12 6.92 9.46
CA MET A 77 -11.53 7.11 8.13
C MET A 77 -12.47 6.54 7.05
N LEU A 78 -13.00 5.34 7.28
CA LEU A 78 -13.87 4.66 6.31
C LEU A 78 -15.22 5.34 6.12
N GLU A 79 -15.78 6.00 7.14
CA GLU A 79 -16.99 6.84 6.99
C GLU A 79 -16.77 7.93 5.93
N VAL A 80 -15.62 8.59 5.96
CA VAL A 80 -15.25 9.60 4.96
C VAL A 80 -15.06 8.96 3.59
N ALA A 81 -14.33 7.84 3.53
CA ALA A 81 -14.06 7.12 2.29
C ALA A 81 -15.37 6.69 1.60
N GLN A 82 -16.29 6.10 2.35
CA GLN A 82 -17.60 5.66 1.84
C GLN A 82 -18.49 6.83 1.39
N THR A 83 -18.40 7.97 2.10
CA THR A 83 -19.13 9.18 1.72
C THR A 83 -18.60 9.77 0.42
N ASP A 84 -17.28 9.82 0.27
CA ASP A 84 -16.60 10.45 -0.87
C ASP A 84 -16.54 9.56 -2.13
N ALA A 85 -16.62 8.23 -1.97
CA ALA A 85 -16.54 7.25 -3.05
C ALA A 85 -17.46 6.03 -2.75
N PRO A 86 -18.80 6.20 -2.78
CA PRO A 86 -19.76 5.14 -2.42
C PRO A 86 -19.72 3.94 -3.39
N GLU A 87 -19.14 4.10 -4.58
CA GLU A 87 -18.96 3.04 -5.57
C GLU A 87 -17.79 2.09 -5.26
N VAL A 88 -16.89 2.49 -4.33
CA VAL A 88 -15.73 1.68 -3.93
C VAL A 88 -16.08 0.79 -2.76
N CYS A 89 -15.64 -0.46 -2.81
CA CYS A 89 -15.76 -1.37 -1.67
C CYS A 89 -14.73 -1.02 -0.60
N PHE A 90 -15.19 -0.61 0.58
CA PHE A 90 -14.36 -0.38 1.75
C PHE A 90 -14.65 -1.39 2.85
N VAL A 91 -13.59 -1.95 3.45
CA VAL A 91 -13.65 -3.00 4.47
C VAL A 91 -12.99 -2.51 5.75
N HIS A 92 -13.72 -2.57 6.86
CA HIS A 92 -13.20 -2.26 8.20
C HIS A 92 -12.49 -3.50 8.75
N GLN A 93 -11.14 -3.53 8.67
CA GLN A 93 -10.34 -4.63 9.18
C GLN A 93 -8.90 -4.20 9.45
N ASP A 94 -8.28 -4.78 10.49
CA ASP A 94 -6.85 -4.67 10.75
C ASP A 94 -6.07 -5.58 9.80
N LEU A 95 -5.01 -5.04 9.17
CA LEU A 95 -4.13 -5.80 8.27
C LEU A 95 -3.37 -6.92 9.00
N ALA A 96 -3.13 -6.77 10.31
CA ALA A 96 -2.58 -7.82 11.17
C ALA A 96 -3.64 -8.78 11.71
N GLY A 97 -4.91 -8.57 11.41
CA GLY A 97 -6.04 -9.36 11.86
C GLY A 97 -6.19 -10.71 11.14
N PRO A 98 -7.43 -11.22 11.07
CA PRO A 98 -7.77 -12.40 10.29
C PRO A 98 -7.46 -12.23 8.80
N SER A 99 -7.43 -13.36 8.04
CA SER A 99 -7.23 -13.32 6.59
C SER A 99 -8.26 -12.43 5.88
N LEU A 100 -7.79 -11.69 4.89
CA LEU A 100 -8.60 -10.83 4.03
C LEU A 100 -9.16 -11.58 2.81
N ASP A 101 -8.80 -12.85 2.60
CA ASP A 101 -9.11 -13.64 1.39
C ASP A 101 -10.61 -13.66 1.09
N ALA A 102 -11.45 -13.86 2.12
CA ALA A 102 -12.89 -13.99 1.96
C ALA A 102 -13.58 -12.68 1.53
N VAL A 103 -12.96 -11.52 1.84
CA VAL A 103 -13.58 -10.21 1.60
C VAL A 103 -12.91 -9.44 0.46
N VAL A 104 -11.62 -9.67 0.23
CA VAL A 104 -10.84 -9.01 -0.82
C VAL A 104 -10.68 -9.90 -2.05
N GLY A 105 -10.39 -11.20 -1.86
CA GLY A 105 -10.01 -12.11 -2.93
C GLY A 105 -8.62 -11.80 -3.50
N LEU A 106 -8.28 -12.41 -4.64
CA LEU A 106 -7.00 -12.16 -5.31
C LEU A 106 -6.97 -10.78 -5.97
N VAL A 107 -5.80 -10.12 -5.87
CA VAL A 107 -5.52 -8.82 -6.49
C VAL A 107 -4.20 -8.86 -7.25
N ASP A 108 -4.07 -8.09 -8.32
CA ASP A 108 -2.84 -8.02 -9.11
C ASP A 108 -1.76 -7.19 -8.38
N LEU A 109 -2.20 -6.22 -7.55
CA LEU A 109 -1.34 -5.30 -6.81
C LEU A 109 -1.94 -4.97 -5.44
N VAL A 110 -1.10 -5.03 -4.41
CA VAL A 110 -1.36 -4.47 -3.08
C VAL A 110 -0.57 -3.19 -2.91
N LEU A 111 -1.24 -2.12 -2.48
CA LEU A 111 -0.66 -0.82 -2.21
C LEU A 111 -0.65 -0.53 -0.71
N LEU A 112 0.50 -0.08 -0.19
CA LEU A 112 0.70 0.49 1.15
C LEU A 112 1.19 1.94 0.99
N ALA A 113 0.27 2.89 0.77
CA ALA A 113 0.57 4.31 0.57
C ALA A 113 0.44 5.11 1.87
N GLY A 114 1.02 6.32 1.91
CA GLY A 114 0.81 7.24 3.03
C GLY A 114 1.45 6.81 4.35
N ASN A 115 2.61 6.14 4.29
CA ASN A 115 3.33 5.69 5.48
C ASN A 115 2.65 4.58 6.30
N VAL A 116 1.72 3.80 5.72
CA VAL A 116 1.00 2.73 6.44
C VAL A 116 1.96 1.82 7.21
N VAL A 117 3.10 1.48 6.63
CA VAL A 117 4.14 0.65 7.26
C VAL A 117 4.59 1.19 8.62
N LEU A 118 4.60 2.52 8.81
CA LEU A 118 5.01 3.18 10.06
C LEU A 118 3.90 3.24 11.10
N PHE A 119 2.63 3.02 10.70
CA PHE A 119 1.47 3.03 11.59
C PHE A 119 1.03 1.63 12.04
N LEU A 120 1.75 0.59 11.60
CA LEU A 120 1.54 -0.76 12.08
C LEU A 120 1.95 -0.88 13.55
N ASP A 121 1.24 -1.72 14.29
CA ASP A 121 1.59 -1.98 15.68
C ASP A 121 2.99 -2.64 15.75
N PRO A 122 3.80 -2.30 16.76
CA PRO A 122 5.15 -2.86 16.90
C PRO A 122 5.15 -4.39 16.83
N GLY A 123 6.03 -4.95 16.00
CA GLY A 123 6.18 -6.41 15.84
C GLY A 123 5.15 -7.07 14.92
N THR A 124 4.24 -6.32 14.27
CA THR A 124 3.23 -6.91 13.37
C THR A 124 3.61 -6.88 11.89
N LEU A 125 4.69 -6.20 11.51
CA LEU A 125 5.10 -6.01 10.12
C LEU A 125 5.18 -7.33 9.31
N GLU A 126 5.86 -8.35 9.85
CA GLU A 126 6.00 -9.64 9.19
C GLU A 126 4.66 -10.32 8.97
N LYS A 127 3.77 -10.26 9.97
CA LYS A 127 2.41 -10.82 9.88
C LYS A 127 1.58 -10.10 8.83
N VAL A 128 1.62 -8.75 8.82
CA VAL A 128 0.90 -7.95 7.81
C VAL A 128 1.38 -8.28 6.41
N VAL A 129 2.70 -8.28 6.18
CA VAL A 129 3.26 -8.61 4.86
C VAL A 129 2.88 -10.03 4.44
N ALA A 130 2.92 -11.00 5.36
CA ALA A 130 2.51 -12.38 5.07
C ALA A 130 1.02 -12.46 4.70
N ASN A 131 0.13 -11.78 5.45
CA ASN A 131 -1.30 -11.72 5.12
C ASN A 131 -1.54 -11.12 3.74
N LEU A 132 -0.88 -10.01 3.42
CA LEU A 132 -1.03 -9.35 2.11
C LEU A 132 -0.48 -10.19 0.95
N ALA A 133 0.60 -10.93 1.18
CA ALA A 133 1.17 -11.83 0.17
C ALA A 133 0.22 -12.95 -0.24
N THR A 134 -0.69 -13.41 0.65
CA THR A 134 -1.67 -14.45 0.32
C THR A 134 -2.70 -14.00 -0.73
N LEU A 135 -2.90 -12.69 -0.86
CA LEU A 135 -3.83 -12.09 -1.81
C LEU A 135 -3.24 -11.89 -3.21
N LEU A 136 -1.95 -12.16 -3.38
CA LEU A 136 -1.24 -11.95 -4.63
C LEU A 136 -1.07 -13.27 -5.40
N PRO A 137 -1.31 -13.29 -6.71
CA PRO A 137 -0.89 -14.39 -7.56
C PRO A 137 0.64 -14.37 -7.74
N SER A 138 1.22 -15.45 -8.26
CA SER A 138 2.63 -15.46 -8.67
C SER A 138 2.93 -14.30 -9.63
N GLY A 139 3.97 -13.53 -9.35
CA GLY A 139 4.32 -12.29 -10.07
C GLY A 139 3.52 -11.05 -9.64
N GLY A 140 2.52 -11.20 -8.78
CA GLY A 140 1.77 -10.09 -8.20
C GLY A 140 2.66 -9.12 -7.43
N VAL A 141 2.21 -7.89 -7.27
CA VAL A 141 3.01 -6.75 -6.80
C VAL A 141 2.58 -6.31 -5.40
N LEU A 142 3.55 -6.17 -4.49
CA LEU A 142 3.42 -5.39 -3.27
C LEU A 142 4.19 -4.07 -3.46
N LEU A 143 3.47 -2.95 -3.45
CA LEU A 143 3.99 -1.60 -3.62
C LEU A 143 3.83 -0.82 -2.31
N ALA A 144 4.93 -0.36 -1.71
CA ALA A 144 4.89 0.38 -0.45
C ALA A 144 5.71 1.66 -0.50
N GLY A 145 5.21 2.74 0.12
CA GLY A 145 5.92 3.99 0.27
C GLY A 145 5.90 4.51 1.70
N PHE A 146 7.10 4.77 2.28
CA PHE A 146 7.22 5.26 3.65
C PHE A 146 8.50 6.08 3.89
N GLU A 147 8.44 6.95 4.92
CA GLU A 147 9.57 7.77 5.39
C GLU A 147 10.65 6.89 6.04
N LEU A 148 11.90 7.25 5.78
CA LEU A 148 13.08 6.62 6.37
C LEU A 148 13.50 7.33 7.68
N GLY A 149 14.34 6.65 8.48
CA GLY A 149 14.79 7.19 9.77
C GLY A 149 13.71 7.18 10.86
N ARG A 150 12.65 6.40 10.67
CA ARG A 150 11.55 6.17 11.62
C ARG A 150 11.61 4.76 12.21
N SER A 151 10.46 4.21 12.62
CA SER A 151 10.33 2.93 13.31
C SER A 151 10.67 1.70 12.46
N VAL A 152 10.61 1.80 11.13
CA VAL A 152 10.89 0.71 10.20
C VAL A 152 11.94 1.17 9.19
N SER A 153 13.01 0.38 9.03
CA SER A 153 14.02 0.58 7.98
C SER A 153 13.64 -0.15 6.70
N THR A 154 14.32 0.18 5.58
CA THR A 154 14.20 -0.59 4.34
C THR A 154 14.61 -2.04 4.52
N ASP A 155 15.64 -2.30 5.36
CA ASP A 155 16.13 -3.65 5.61
C ASP A 155 15.11 -4.50 6.41
N ASP A 156 14.42 -3.89 7.39
CA ASP A 156 13.35 -4.56 8.14
C ASP A 156 12.18 -4.90 7.22
N TYR A 157 11.77 -3.95 6.37
CA TYR A 157 10.70 -4.14 5.41
C TYR A 157 11.06 -5.23 4.38
N ASP A 158 12.28 -5.19 3.80
CA ASP A 158 12.75 -6.19 2.86
C ASP A 158 12.87 -7.58 3.48
N ARG A 159 13.28 -7.67 4.74
CA ARG A 159 13.32 -8.93 5.49
C ARG A 159 11.92 -9.53 5.63
N ALA A 160 10.94 -8.73 6.03
CA ALA A 160 9.55 -9.16 6.13
C ALA A 160 9.01 -9.62 4.76
N CYS A 161 9.31 -8.88 3.68
CA CYS A 161 8.93 -9.24 2.32
C CYS A 161 9.56 -10.59 1.90
N ARG A 162 10.87 -10.77 2.09
CA ARG A 162 11.56 -12.04 1.75
C ARG A 162 10.97 -13.23 2.50
N SER A 163 10.63 -13.06 3.79
CA SER A 163 9.97 -14.13 4.58
C SER A 163 8.63 -14.57 3.97
N ALA A 164 7.95 -13.67 3.26
CA ALA A 164 6.72 -13.93 2.52
C ALA A 164 6.94 -14.23 1.02
N ARG A 165 8.18 -14.54 0.60
CA ARG A 165 8.58 -14.82 -0.80
C ARG A 165 8.36 -13.63 -1.75
N LEU A 166 8.37 -12.43 -1.23
CA LEU A 166 8.29 -11.20 -2.00
C LEU A 166 9.72 -10.66 -2.22
N GLU A 167 10.20 -10.65 -3.46
CA GLU A 167 11.54 -10.20 -3.80
C GLU A 167 11.52 -8.75 -4.29
N LEU A 168 12.48 -7.94 -3.82
CA LEU A 168 12.63 -6.56 -4.24
C LEU A 168 12.94 -6.50 -5.74
N SER A 169 12.12 -5.78 -6.49
CA SER A 169 12.27 -5.57 -7.93
C SER A 169 12.77 -4.17 -8.27
N MET A 170 12.23 -3.14 -7.59
CA MET A 170 12.58 -1.73 -7.82
C MET A 170 12.45 -0.93 -6.53
N ARG A 171 13.26 0.13 -6.42
CA ARG A 171 13.12 1.13 -5.34
C ARG A 171 13.43 2.53 -5.85
N TRP A 172 12.60 3.49 -5.43
CA TRP A 172 12.74 4.91 -5.72
C TRP A 172 12.63 5.74 -4.44
N SER A 173 13.05 6.99 -4.50
CA SER A 173 12.94 7.94 -3.39
C SER A 173 11.62 8.71 -3.38
N THR A 174 10.83 8.65 -4.47
CA THR A 174 9.52 9.29 -4.58
C THR A 174 8.56 8.46 -5.42
N TRP A 175 7.28 8.76 -5.36
CA TRP A 175 6.24 8.14 -6.19
C TRP A 175 6.40 8.46 -7.68
N GLU A 176 7.07 9.56 -8.02
CA GLU A 176 7.43 9.97 -9.38
C GLU A 176 8.69 9.27 -9.90
N ARG A 177 9.21 8.28 -9.16
CA ARG A 177 10.34 7.44 -9.53
C ARG A 177 11.69 8.14 -9.56
N ALA A 178 11.92 9.14 -8.68
CA ALA A 178 13.26 9.69 -8.50
C ALA A 178 14.24 8.63 -8.00
N PRO A 179 15.51 8.68 -8.38
CA PRO A 179 16.53 7.72 -7.94
C PRO A 179 16.59 7.58 -6.42
N PHE A 180 16.78 6.35 -5.95
CA PHE A 180 16.99 6.04 -4.54
C PHE A 180 18.48 5.92 -4.24
N ASP A 181 18.97 6.63 -3.22
CA ASP A 181 20.36 6.61 -2.77
C ASP A 181 20.47 6.76 -1.25
N ALA A 182 21.72 6.86 -0.75
CA ALA A 182 21.99 6.96 0.69
C ALA A 182 21.49 8.27 1.35
N THR A 183 21.10 9.28 0.58
CA THR A 183 20.56 10.56 1.08
C THR A 183 19.04 10.60 1.05
N SER A 184 18.40 9.55 0.51
CA SER A 184 16.95 9.48 0.40
C SER A 184 16.29 9.45 1.78
N THR A 185 15.24 10.24 1.96
CA THR A 185 14.45 10.32 3.19
C THR A 185 13.12 9.57 3.09
N TYR A 186 12.81 9.05 1.92
CA TYR A 186 11.60 8.29 1.62
C TYR A 186 11.94 7.13 0.69
N ALA A 187 11.26 6.00 0.83
CA ALA A 187 11.41 4.84 -0.04
C ALA A 187 10.06 4.43 -0.63
N VAL A 188 10.02 4.26 -1.95
CA VAL A 188 8.93 3.60 -2.67
C VAL A 188 9.47 2.30 -3.22
N SER A 189 9.02 1.17 -2.68
CA SER A 189 9.57 -0.15 -2.95
C SER A 189 8.55 -1.04 -3.63
N VAL A 190 8.97 -1.73 -4.67
CA VAL A 190 8.19 -2.71 -5.43
C VAL A 190 8.75 -4.09 -5.15
N HIS A 191 7.95 -4.95 -4.57
CA HIS A 191 8.28 -6.37 -4.38
C HIS A 191 7.35 -7.23 -5.24
N ARG A 192 7.87 -8.36 -5.76
CA ARG A 192 7.10 -9.31 -6.56
C ARG A 192 7.05 -10.67 -5.88
N LEU A 193 5.84 -11.24 -5.83
CA LEU A 193 5.66 -12.59 -5.28
C LEU A 193 6.28 -13.63 -6.20
N GLN A 194 7.21 -14.42 -5.66
CA GLN A 194 7.88 -15.49 -6.38
C GLN A 194 6.97 -16.72 -6.52
N PRO A 195 7.10 -17.50 -7.61
CA PRO A 195 6.42 -18.77 -7.75
C PRO A 195 6.69 -19.71 -6.56
N SER A 196 5.75 -20.58 -6.23
CA SER A 196 6.02 -21.67 -5.30
C SER A 196 7.00 -22.66 -5.93
N SER A 197 7.90 -23.24 -5.14
CA SER A 197 8.87 -24.25 -5.63
C SER A 197 8.20 -25.44 -6.33
N SER A 198 6.99 -25.81 -5.93
CA SER A 198 6.19 -26.84 -6.59
C SER A 198 5.75 -26.49 -8.02
N ALA A 199 5.66 -25.23 -8.37
CA ALA A 199 5.31 -24.79 -9.73
C ALA A 199 6.53 -24.81 -10.69
N LEU A 200 7.75 -24.74 -10.16
CA LEU A 200 8.99 -24.84 -10.96
C LEU A 200 9.28 -26.28 -11.39
N ASP A 201 8.93 -27.28 -10.56
CA ASP A 201 9.14 -28.71 -10.89
C ASP A 201 8.17 -29.19 -11.98
N ALA A 202 6.99 -28.59 -12.08
CA ALA A 202 5.99 -28.94 -13.11
C ALA A 202 6.32 -28.38 -14.52
N ALA A 203 7.23 -27.43 -14.63
CA ALA A 203 7.61 -26.78 -15.89
C ALA A 203 8.89 -27.37 -16.53
N SER A 204 9.51 -28.39 -15.92
CA SER A 204 10.63 -29.11 -16.53
C SER A 204 10.15 -30.07 -17.61
N PRO A 205 10.51 -29.89 -18.88
CA PRO A 205 10.14 -30.85 -19.92
C PRO A 205 10.84 -32.17 -19.63
N THR A 206 10.09 -33.22 -19.47
CA THR A 206 10.57 -34.61 -19.53
C THR A 206 11.35 -34.80 -20.84
N ARG A 207 12.61 -35.12 -20.75
CA ARG A 207 13.45 -35.53 -21.87
C ARG A 207 13.05 -36.88 -22.38
#